data_dccdb107d72c647741e6c707dda31244
#
_entry.id   dccdb107d72c647741e6c707dda31244
#
_cell.length_a   1.000
_cell.length_b   1.000
_cell.length_c   1.000
_cell.angle_alpha   90.00
_cell.angle_beta   90.00
_cell.angle_gamma   90.00
#
_symmetry.space_group_name_H-M   'P 1'
#
loop_
_entity.id
_entity.type
_entity.pdbx_description
1 polymer ?
#
loop_
_entity_poly.entity_id
_entity_poly.type
_entity_poly.pdbx_seq_one_letter_code
_entity_poly.pdbx_strand_id
1 'polypeptide(L)'
;MATYSPVPGRAAQLRGRRSELGVLDRLVEAVRAGESRALVLVGEPGAGKTALLDHLAGRASGCGVARVAGVQSEMELAFAGLQQLCKPLLDHLDRLPGPQREALRTAFGLSAGPVPDRFLVGLAVVGLLSETAGERPLVCVVDDQQWLDHASAQALGFVARRLAADPVGLVFAARVPGEELTGLRELTVAGAA
;
A
#
# COMPACT_ATOMS: atom_id res chain seq x y z
N MET A 1 8.83 9.49 16.19
CA MET A 1 9.64 8.40 15.60
C MET A 1 9.24 7.10 16.30
N ALA A 2 8.34 6.33 15.71
CA ALA A 2 8.00 5.01 16.23
C ALA A 2 9.02 4.02 15.66
N THR A 3 9.93 3.54 16.52
CA THR A 3 10.87 2.47 16.20
C THR A 3 10.11 1.15 16.14
N TYR A 4 9.96 0.61 14.95
CA TYR A 4 9.44 -0.74 14.72
C TYR A 4 10.41 -1.76 15.31
N SER A 5 10.01 -2.44 16.38
CA SER A 5 10.73 -3.61 16.92
C SER A 5 10.20 -4.87 16.22
N PRO A 6 11.03 -5.68 15.56
CA PRO A 6 10.58 -6.92 14.96
C PRO A 6 10.13 -7.92 16.05
N VAL A 7 8.95 -8.48 15.86
CA VAL A 7 8.39 -9.51 16.74
C VAL A 7 9.26 -10.79 16.62
N PRO A 8 9.79 -11.35 17.73
CA PRO A 8 10.55 -12.59 17.69
C PRO A 8 9.68 -13.75 17.17
N GLY A 9 10.17 -14.50 16.20
CA GLY A 9 9.47 -15.63 15.55
C GLY A 9 9.26 -15.49 14.05
N ARG A 10 9.24 -14.28 13.49
CA ARG A 10 9.04 -14.05 12.05
C ARG A 10 10.28 -14.35 11.19
N ALA A 11 11.47 -14.28 11.73
CA ALA A 11 12.70 -14.65 11.03
C ALA A 11 12.74 -16.14 10.60
N ALA A 12 12.06 -17.02 11.32
CA ALA A 12 11.95 -18.43 10.97
C ALA A 12 11.08 -18.66 9.71
N GLN A 13 10.08 -17.80 9.47
CA GLN A 13 9.17 -17.88 8.34
C GLN A 13 9.81 -17.43 7.01
N LEU A 14 10.98 -16.82 7.04
CA LEU A 14 11.73 -16.35 5.86
C LEU A 14 12.81 -17.32 5.39
N ARG A 15 13.00 -18.45 6.10
CA ARG A 15 13.95 -19.48 5.67
C ARG A 15 13.51 -20.10 4.33
N GLY A 16 14.45 -20.22 3.40
CA GLY A 16 14.18 -20.79 2.07
C GLY A 16 13.56 -19.81 1.05
N ARG A 17 13.28 -18.54 1.41
CA ARG A 17 12.59 -17.55 0.57
C ARG A 17 13.52 -16.56 -0.14
N ARG A 18 14.70 -17.01 -0.53
CA ARG A 18 15.71 -16.13 -1.15
C ARG A 18 15.22 -15.44 -2.42
N SER A 19 14.38 -16.13 -3.22
CA SER A 19 13.83 -15.57 -4.46
C SER A 19 12.84 -14.45 -4.17
N GLU A 20 11.91 -14.66 -3.23
CA GLU A 20 10.90 -13.67 -2.84
C GLU A 20 11.56 -12.46 -2.18
N LEU A 21 12.48 -12.69 -1.26
CA LEU A 21 13.25 -11.62 -0.62
C LEU A 21 14.02 -10.79 -1.65
N GLY A 22 14.67 -11.46 -2.63
CA GLY A 22 15.39 -10.79 -3.71
C GLY A 22 14.48 -9.94 -4.61
N VAL A 23 13.20 -10.34 -4.81
CA VAL A 23 12.23 -9.51 -5.55
C VAL A 23 11.88 -8.26 -4.76
N LEU A 24 11.65 -8.40 -3.45
CA LEU A 24 11.31 -7.28 -2.58
C LEU A 24 12.48 -6.30 -2.40
N ASP A 25 13.70 -6.81 -2.25
CA ASP A 25 14.89 -5.98 -2.14
C ASP A 25 15.11 -5.15 -3.42
N ARG A 26 14.95 -5.76 -4.61
CA ARG A 26 15.02 -5.03 -5.89
C ARG A 26 13.91 -3.99 -6.06
N LEU A 27 12.73 -4.26 -5.51
CA LEU A 27 11.63 -3.28 -5.51
C LEU A 27 12.03 -2.03 -4.70
N VAL A 28 12.58 -2.21 -3.50
CA VAL A 28 13.05 -1.09 -2.67
C VAL A 28 14.17 -0.31 -3.36
N GLU A 29 15.11 -1.02 -3.99
CA GLU A 29 16.21 -0.38 -4.75
C GLU A 29 15.67 0.45 -5.93
N ALA A 30 14.71 -0.07 -6.68
CA ALA A 30 14.07 0.66 -7.77
C ALA A 30 13.34 1.93 -7.27
N VAL A 31 12.61 1.81 -6.16
CA VAL A 31 11.93 2.97 -5.54
C VAL A 31 12.95 4.02 -5.08
N ARG A 32 14.06 3.63 -4.48
CA ARG A 32 15.16 4.54 -4.12
C ARG A 32 15.81 5.20 -5.34
N ALA A 33 15.83 4.50 -6.47
CA ALA A 33 16.34 5.02 -7.73
C ALA A 33 15.36 5.97 -8.45
N GLY A 34 14.19 6.24 -7.86
CA GLY A 34 13.19 7.15 -8.43
C GLY A 34 12.12 6.46 -9.28
N GLU A 35 12.05 5.13 -9.26
CA GLU A 35 11.09 4.37 -10.06
C GLU A 35 9.87 3.95 -9.25
N SER A 36 8.70 3.96 -9.88
CA SER A 36 7.50 3.36 -9.27
C SER A 36 7.43 1.86 -9.50
N ARG A 37 6.92 1.14 -8.52
CA ARG A 37 6.70 -0.31 -8.59
C ARG A 37 5.39 -0.69 -7.91
N ALA A 38 4.63 -1.59 -8.55
CA ALA A 38 3.49 -2.25 -7.94
C ALA A 38 3.69 -3.76 -7.98
N LEU A 39 3.34 -4.46 -6.90
CA LEU A 39 3.52 -5.91 -6.75
C LEU A 39 2.39 -6.48 -5.90
N VAL A 40 1.92 -7.67 -6.27
CA VAL A 40 0.93 -8.43 -5.50
C VAL A 40 1.57 -9.74 -5.02
N LEU A 41 1.64 -9.94 -3.70
CA LEU A 41 2.01 -11.21 -3.08
C LEU A 41 0.76 -12.09 -2.98
N VAL A 42 0.76 -13.22 -3.69
CA VAL A 42 -0.38 -14.14 -3.73
C VAL A 42 -0.02 -15.45 -3.05
N GLY A 43 -0.85 -15.92 -2.14
CA GLY A 43 -0.62 -17.20 -1.48
C GLY A 43 -1.64 -17.53 -0.41
N GLU A 44 -1.69 -18.78 -0.01
CA GLU A 44 -2.61 -19.30 0.99
C GLU A 44 -2.43 -18.65 2.37
N PRO A 45 -3.42 -18.75 3.27
CA PRO A 45 -3.25 -18.36 4.67
C PRO A 45 -2.05 -19.07 5.29
N GLY A 46 -1.25 -18.34 6.06
CA GLY A 46 -0.04 -18.91 6.67
C GLY A 46 1.15 -19.04 5.75
N ALA A 47 1.04 -18.73 4.44
CA ALA A 47 2.15 -18.77 3.50
C ALA A 47 3.31 -17.79 3.82
N GLY A 48 3.15 -16.91 4.81
CA GLY A 48 4.20 -15.99 5.24
C GLY A 48 4.19 -14.64 4.49
N LYS A 49 3.10 -14.26 3.83
CA LYS A 49 2.96 -12.97 3.13
C LYS A 49 3.23 -11.78 4.05
N THR A 50 2.63 -11.76 5.23
CA THR A 50 2.84 -10.70 6.23
C THR A 50 4.31 -10.60 6.65
N ALA A 51 5.01 -11.73 6.80
CA ALA A 51 6.44 -11.73 7.14
C ALA A 51 7.29 -11.14 6.00
N LEU A 52 6.92 -11.38 4.74
CA LEU A 52 7.55 -10.74 3.57
C LEU A 52 7.28 -9.23 3.52
N LEU A 53 6.05 -8.80 3.85
CA LEU A 53 5.72 -7.37 3.96
C LEU A 53 6.49 -6.68 5.10
N ASP A 54 6.68 -7.37 6.22
CA ASP A 54 7.49 -6.87 7.34
C ASP A 54 8.97 -6.75 6.95
N HIS A 55 9.49 -7.73 6.20
CA HIS A 55 10.83 -7.65 5.63
C HIS A 55 10.97 -6.43 4.72
N LEU A 56 10.03 -6.26 3.78
CA LEU A 56 9.99 -5.12 2.87
C LEU A 56 10.05 -3.80 3.63
N ALA A 57 9.17 -3.63 4.63
CA ALA A 57 9.13 -2.43 5.46
C ALA A 57 10.45 -2.20 6.22
N GLY A 58 11.05 -3.27 6.75
CA GLY A 58 12.37 -3.22 7.41
C GLY A 58 13.53 -2.87 6.47
N ARG A 59 13.43 -3.27 5.19
CA ARG A 59 14.42 -2.95 4.15
C ARG A 59 14.27 -1.54 3.58
N ALA A 60 13.12 -0.90 3.78
CA ALA A 60 12.81 0.43 3.27
C ALA A 60 13.49 1.57 4.05
N SER A 61 14.69 1.34 4.62
CA SER A 61 15.48 2.40 5.27
C SER A 61 15.72 3.55 4.29
N GLY A 62 15.54 4.80 4.75
CA GLY A 62 15.61 5.98 3.90
C GLY A 62 14.34 6.29 3.10
N CYS A 63 13.36 5.38 3.09
CA CYS A 63 12.04 5.62 2.53
C CYS A 63 11.02 5.97 3.63
N GLY A 64 9.95 6.65 3.26
CA GLY A 64 8.72 6.67 4.05
C GLY A 64 8.03 5.29 3.94
N VAL A 65 7.34 4.88 4.99
CA VAL A 65 6.54 3.66 4.97
C VAL A 65 5.13 3.97 5.44
N ALA A 66 4.14 3.67 4.60
CA ALA A 66 2.72 3.71 4.94
C ALA A 66 2.17 2.28 4.91
N ARG A 67 1.33 1.93 5.87
CA ARG A 67 0.81 0.55 5.99
C ARG A 67 -0.67 0.53 6.33
N VAL A 68 -1.38 -0.41 5.72
CA VAL A 68 -2.74 -0.79 6.07
C VAL A 68 -2.87 -2.31 6.06
N ALA A 69 -3.75 -2.84 6.90
CA ALA A 69 -4.20 -4.22 6.83
C ALA A 69 -5.74 -4.22 6.70
N GLY A 70 -6.26 -4.99 5.78
CA GLY A 70 -7.69 -5.21 5.65
C GLY A 70 -8.28 -5.86 6.90
N VAL A 71 -9.45 -5.39 7.33
CA VAL A 71 -10.15 -5.88 8.51
C VAL A 71 -11.57 -6.28 8.12
N GLN A 72 -11.92 -7.56 8.30
CA GLN A 72 -13.21 -8.09 7.84
C GLN A 72 -14.42 -7.31 8.38
N SER A 73 -14.38 -6.83 9.61
CA SER A 73 -15.47 -6.05 10.21
C SER A 73 -15.58 -4.62 9.66
N GLU A 74 -14.60 -4.15 8.91
CA GLU A 74 -14.56 -2.79 8.33
C GLU A 74 -14.88 -2.77 6.82
N MET A 75 -15.15 -3.92 6.21
CA MET A 75 -15.38 -4.03 4.75
C MET A 75 -16.53 -3.15 4.22
N GLU A 76 -17.51 -2.85 5.07
CA GLU A 76 -18.64 -1.99 4.72
C GLU A 76 -18.39 -0.49 4.99
N LEU A 77 -17.25 -0.15 5.59
CA LEU A 77 -16.88 1.24 5.91
C LEU A 77 -16.12 1.86 4.74
N ALA A 78 -16.80 2.53 3.85
CA ALA A 78 -16.20 3.13 2.66
C ALA A 78 -14.98 4.00 2.99
N PHE A 79 -13.88 3.76 2.30
CA PHE A 79 -12.58 4.44 2.44
C PHE A 79 -11.86 4.24 3.78
N ALA A 80 -12.29 3.33 4.65
CA ALA A 80 -11.62 3.10 5.94
C ALA A 80 -10.17 2.64 5.75
N GLY A 81 -9.93 1.67 4.87
CA GLY A 81 -8.58 1.20 4.56
C GLY A 81 -7.71 2.27 3.93
N LEU A 82 -8.28 3.05 3.01
CA LEU A 82 -7.57 4.14 2.35
C LEU A 82 -7.18 5.25 3.34
N GLN A 83 -8.09 5.63 4.22
CA GLN A 83 -7.85 6.60 5.28
C GLN A 83 -6.73 6.15 6.21
N GLN A 84 -6.72 4.87 6.59
CA GLN A 84 -5.67 4.30 7.43
C GLN A 84 -4.30 4.36 6.74
N LEU A 85 -4.22 3.98 5.44
CA LEU A 85 -2.98 4.06 4.66
C LEU A 85 -2.48 5.48 4.53
N CYS A 86 -3.37 6.45 4.23
CA CYS A 86 -3.02 7.83 3.98
C CYS A 86 -2.77 8.66 5.25
N LYS A 87 -3.19 8.17 6.42
CA LYS A 87 -3.08 8.91 7.69
C LYS A 87 -1.68 9.52 7.96
N PRO A 88 -0.56 8.80 7.78
CA PRO A 88 0.77 9.37 7.99
C PRO A 88 1.21 10.36 6.91
N LEU A 89 0.43 10.54 5.84
CA LEU A 89 0.74 11.39 4.68
C LEU A 89 -0.07 12.68 4.65
N LEU A 90 -1.01 12.85 5.59
CA LEU A 90 -1.99 13.95 5.57
C LEU A 90 -1.35 15.35 5.70
N ASP A 91 -0.12 15.45 6.19
CA ASP A 91 0.62 16.73 6.22
C ASP A 91 0.87 17.31 4.82
N HIS A 92 0.81 16.46 3.77
CA HIS A 92 0.94 16.87 2.37
C HIS A 92 -0.40 17.23 1.70
N LEU A 93 -1.51 17.04 2.39
CA LEU A 93 -2.85 17.21 1.83
C LEU A 93 -3.10 18.62 1.29
N ASP A 94 -2.57 19.64 1.94
CA ASP A 94 -2.74 21.04 1.54
C ASP A 94 -1.98 21.41 0.26
N ARG A 95 -1.07 20.54 -0.22
CA ARG A 95 -0.36 20.73 -1.49
C ARG A 95 -1.19 20.28 -2.70
N LEU A 96 -2.26 19.53 -2.47
CA LEU A 96 -3.13 19.05 -3.54
C LEU A 96 -3.99 20.18 -4.12
N PRO A 97 -4.36 20.09 -5.42
CA PRO A 97 -5.41 20.95 -5.99
C PRO A 97 -6.68 20.91 -5.16
N GLY A 98 -7.37 22.08 -5.03
CA GLY A 98 -8.53 22.22 -4.18
C GLY A 98 -9.58 21.11 -4.30
N PRO A 99 -10.06 20.75 -5.51
CA PRO A 99 -11.03 19.68 -5.67
C PRO A 99 -10.56 18.31 -5.16
N GLN A 100 -9.30 17.97 -5.40
CA GLN A 100 -8.69 16.71 -4.94
C GLN A 100 -8.57 16.69 -3.41
N ARG A 101 -8.10 17.78 -2.83
CA ARG A 101 -7.99 17.95 -1.38
C ARG A 101 -9.37 17.78 -0.70
N GLU A 102 -10.41 18.45 -1.21
CA GLU A 102 -11.75 18.34 -0.65
C GLU A 102 -12.34 16.93 -0.81
N ALA A 103 -12.07 16.24 -1.93
CA ALA A 103 -12.51 14.86 -2.11
C ALA A 103 -11.92 13.93 -1.04
N LEU A 104 -10.61 14.06 -0.73
CA LEU A 104 -10.00 13.27 0.34
C LEU A 104 -10.49 13.69 1.73
N ARG A 105 -10.63 14.99 1.99
CA ARG A 105 -11.16 15.47 3.28
C ARG A 105 -12.55 14.90 3.55
N THR A 106 -13.42 14.89 2.53
CA THR A 106 -14.77 14.33 2.65
C THR A 106 -14.73 12.80 2.76
N ALA A 107 -13.93 12.12 1.93
CA ALA A 107 -13.79 10.67 1.98
C ALA A 107 -13.29 10.16 3.35
N PHE A 108 -12.43 10.95 4.00
CA PHE A 108 -11.84 10.61 5.31
C PHE A 108 -12.63 11.18 6.51
N GLY A 109 -13.78 11.81 6.28
CA GLY A 109 -14.60 12.40 7.34
C GLY A 109 -13.96 13.61 8.01
N LEU A 110 -13.01 14.29 7.37
CA LEU A 110 -12.33 15.48 7.87
C LEU A 110 -13.13 16.77 7.55
N SER A 111 -14.07 16.70 6.61
CA SER A 111 -15.02 17.77 6.28
C SER A 111 -16.38 17.18 5.93
N ALA A 112 -17.43 17.96 6.17
CA ALA A 112 -18.77 17.60 5.72
C ALA A 112 -18.89 17.90 4.22
N GLY A 113 -19.63 17.05 3.49
CA GLY A 113 -19.86 17.25 2.07
C GLY A 113 -20.64 16.08 1.44
N PRO A 114 -20.98 16.18 0.15
CA PRO A 114 -21.59 15.07 -0.58
C PRO A 114 -20.60 13.90 -0.69
N VAL A 115 -21.12 12.70 -0.98
CA VAL A 115 -20.29 11.53 -1.25
C VAL A 115 -19.27 11.88 -2.34
N PRO A 116 -17.98 11.75 -2.09
CA PRO A 116 -16.96 12.17 -3.05
C PRO A 116 -16.97 11.28 -4.29
N ASP A 117 -16.67 11.86 -5.44
CA ASP A 117 -16.46 11.12 -6.68
C ASP A 117 -15.25 10.18 -6.54
N ARG A 118 -15.45 8.89 -6.81
CA ARG A 118 -14.42 7.85 -6.62
C ARG A 118 -13.19 8.05 -7.52
N PHE A 119 -13.41 8.55 -8.74
CA PHE A 119 -12.32 8.87 -9.65
C PHE A 119 -11.47 10.01 -9.10
N LEU A 120 -12.12 11.06 -8.59
CA LEU A 120 -11.44 12.19 -7.98
C LEU A 120 -10.69 11.80 -6.71
N VAL A 121 -11.25 10.91 -5.88
CA VAL A 121 -10.53 10.32 -4.73
C VAL A 121 -9.29 9.57 -5.21
N GLY A 122 -9.40 8.73 -6.23
CA GLY A 122 -8.25 8.02 -6.79
C GLY A 122 -7.15 8.95 -7.29
N LEU A 123 -7.50 10.00 -8.03
CA LEU A 123 -6.55 11.03 -8.48
C LEU A 123 -5.91 11.77 -7.31
N ALA A 124 -6.68 12.08 -6.29
CA ALA A 124 -6.18 12.76 -5.10
C ALA A 124 -5.19 11.90 -4.32
N VAL A 125 -5.40 10.58 -4.26
CA VAL A 125 -4.43 9.64 -3.65
C VAL A 125 -3.15 9.57 -4.47
N VAL A 126 -3.23 9.48 -5.81
CA VAL A 126 -2.04 9.55 -6.67
C VAL A 126 -1.25 10.82 -6.35
N GLY A 127 -1.92 11.99 -6.33
CA GLY A 127 -1.28 13.26 -6.00
C GLY A 127 -0.66 13.26 -4.60
N LEU A 128 -1.35 12.74 -3.58
CA LEU A 128 -0.86 12.68 -2.20
C LEU A 128 0.41 11.81 -2.08
N LEU A 129 0.42 10.64 -2.74
CA LEU A 129 1.61 9.78 -2.77
C LEU A 129 2.77 10.46 -3.51
N SER A 130 2.50 11.13 -4.63
CA SER A 130 3.48 11.86 -5.41
C SER A 130 4.12 13.00 -4.61
N GLU A 131 3.29 13.86 -3.97
CA GLU A 131 3.77 14.95 -3.11
C GLU A 131 4.63 14.43 -1.95
N THR A 132 4.20 13.34 -1.30
CA THR A 132 4.95 12.71 -0.22
C THR A 132 6.27 12.14 -0.73
N ALA A 133 6.24 11.44 -1.86
CA ALA A 133 7.41 10.80 -2.45
C ALA A 133 8.43 11.81 -2.99
N GLY A 134 8.00 13.03 -3.35
CA GLY A 134 8.88 14.12 -3.74
C GLY A 134 9.86 14.56 -2.64
N GLU A 135 9.50 14.38 -1.37
CA GLU A 135 10.41 14.65 -0.25
C GLU A 135 11.30 13.43 0.08
N ARG A 136 10.75 12.23 -0.03
CA ARG A 136 11.43 10.98 0.30
C ARG A 136 10.72 9.81 -0.36
N PRO A 137 11.44 8.88 -1.03
CA PRO A 137 10.85 7.68 -1.60
C PRO A 137 9.88 7.00 -0.63
N LEU A 138 8.76 6.48 -1.12
CA LEU A 138 7.66 5.97 -0.30
C LEU A 138 7.37 4.50 -0.63
N VAL A 139 7.25 3.68 0.41
CA VAL A 139 6.77 2.29 0.30
C VAL A 139 5.44 2.16 1.00
N CYS A 140 4.41 1.81 0.24
CA CYS A 140 3.06 1.55 0.73
C CYS A 140 2.82 0.03 0.79
N VAL A 141 2.36 -0.45 1.94
CA VAL A 141 2.12 -1.87 2.22
C VAL A 141 0.66 -2.10 2.53
N VAL A 142 0.02 -2.98 1.78
CA VAL A 142 -1.39 -3.36 1.93
C VAL A 142 -1.46 -4.84 2.24
N ASP A 143 -1.69 -5.17 3.51
CA ASP A 143 -1.85 -6.56 3.95
C ASP A 143 -3.32 -6.98 3.93
N ASP A 144 -3.57 -8.27 3.76
CA ASP A 144 -4.93 -8.84 3.73
C ASP A 144 -5.91 -8.06 2.84
N GLN A 145 -5.49 -7.73 1.60
CA GLN A 145 -6.24 -6.92 0.64
C GLN A 145 -7.69 -7.41 0.45
N GLN A 146 -7.94 -8.71 0.54
CA GLN A 146 -9.28 -9.30 0.43
C GLN A 146 -10.26 -8.84 1.54
N TRP A 147 -9.77 -8.21 2.60
CA TRP A 147 -10.57 -7.67 3.70
C TRP A 147 -10.61 -6.13 3.71
N LEU A 148 -10.10 -5.47 2.68
CA LEU A 148 -10.33 -4.03 2.51
C LEU A 148 -11.78 -3.76 2.14
N ASP A 149 -12.27 -2.59 2.54
CA ASP A 149 -13.51 -2.07 1.99
C ASP A 149 -13.40 -1.86 0.47
N HIS A 150 -14.50 -2.06 -0.25
CA HIS A 150 -14.52 -2.05 -1.71
C HIS A 150 -14.05 -0.71 -2.30
N ALA A 151 -14.39 0.42 -1.68
CA ALA A 151 -13.98 1.74 -2.16
C ALA A 151 -12.46 1.95 -2.05
N SER A 152 -11.85 1.51 -0.94
CA SER A 152 -10.39 1.52 -0.77
C SER A 152 -9.68 0.60 -1.75
N ALA A 153 -10.17 -0.63 -1.94
CA ALA A 153 -9.59 -1.60 -2.86
C ALA A 153 -9.59 -1.06 -4.30
N GLN A 154 -10.72 -0.49 -4.76
CA GLN A 154 -10.83 0.14 -6.08
C GLN A 154 -9.89 1.33 -6.24
N ALA A 155 -9.82 2.23 -5.24
CA ALA A 155 -8.94 3.39 -5.28
C ALA A 155 -7.47 2.97 -5.36
N LEU A 156 -7.03 1.99 -4.55
CA LEU A 156 -5.65 1.51 -4.54
C LEU A 156 -5.28 0.77 -5.84
N GLY A 157 -6.19 -0.01 -6.42
CA GLY A 157 -5.99 -0.63 -7.72
C GLY A 157 -5.87 0.41 -8.85
N PHE A 158 -6.66 1.47 -8.80
CA PHE A 158 -6.54 2.62 -9.71
C PHE A 158 -5.17 3.30 -9.56
N VAL A 159 -4.74 3.58 -8.33
CA VAL A 159 -3.45 4.19 -8.00
C VAL A 159 -2.29 3.34 -8.54
N ALA A 160 -2.30 2.03 -8.27
CA ALA A 160 -1.24 1.11 -8.68
C ALA A 160 -0.94 1.14 -10.19
N ARG A 161 -1.96 1.40 -11.02
CA ARG A 161 -1.83 1.52 -12.49
C ARG A 161 -1.41 2.91 -12.97
N ARG A 162 -1.41 3.91 -12.10
CA ARG A 162 -1.14 5.32 -12.44
C ARG A 162 0.12 5.90 -11.83
N LEU A 163 0.77 5.16 -10.95
CA LEU A 163 2.12 5.53 -10.49
C LEU A 163 3.07 5.45 -11.69
N ALA A 164 3.49 6.59 -12.23
CA ALA A 164 4.28 6.62 -13.45
C ALA A 164 5.78 6.85 -13.17
N ALA A 165 6.15 7.99 -12.64
CA ALA A 165 7.55 8.40 -12.45
C ALA A 165 7.84 8.82 -10.99
N ASP A 166 6.95 8.49 -10.08
CA ASP A 166 7.12 8.82 -8.67
C ASP A 166 7.87 7.69 -7.94
N PRO A 167 8.76 7.98 -7.01
CA PRO A 167 9.48 6.97 -6.23
C PRO A 167 8.55 6.31 -5.19
N VAL A 168 7.55 5.58 -5.68
CA VAL A 168 6.53 4.92 -4.87
C VAL A 168 6.51 3.42 -5.14
N GLY A 169 6.68 2.62 -4.09
CA GLY A 169 6.41 1.18 -4.11
C GLY A 169 5.04 0.89 -3.48
N LEU A 170 4.16 0.19 -4.19
CA LEU A 170 2.86 -0.23 -3.67
C LEU A 170 2.77 -1.74 -3.71
N VAL A 171 2.78 -2.38 -2.54
CA VAL A 171 2.82 -3.84 -2.42
C VAL A 171 1.60 -4.35 -1.66
N PHE A 172 0.86 -5.21 -2.33
CA PHE A 172 -0.33 -5.87 -1.81
C PHE A 172 -0.03 -7.29 -1.38
N ALA A 173 -0.73 -7.79 -0.36
CA ALA A 173 -0.79 -9.21 -0.05
C ALA A 173 -2.25 -9.68 -0.05
N ALA A 174 -2.52 -10.74 -0.78
CA ALA A 174 -3.85 -11.33 -0.91
C ALA A 174 -3.80 -12.86 -0.95
N ARG A 175 -4.92 -13.51 -0.63
CA ARG A 175 -5.10 -14.93 -0.92
C ARG A 175 -5.41 -15.13 -2.40
N VAL A 176 -6.43 -14.43 -2.85
CA VAL A 176 -6.85 -14.32 -4.25
C VAL A 176 -6.93 -12.83 -4.54
N PRO A 177 -6.17 -12.32 -5.52
CA PRO A 177 -6.24 -10.91 -5.89
C PRO A 177 -7.65 -10.55 -6.37
N GLY A 178 -8.14 -9.39 -5.93
CA GLY A 178 -9.39 -8.84 -6.45
C GLY A 178 -9.25 -8.37 -7.92
N GLU A 179 -10.37 -8.17 -8.59
CA GLU A 179 -10.40 -7.70 -9.99
C GLU A 179 -9.67 -6.36 -10.18
N GLU A 180 -9.68 -5.51 -9.15
CA GLU A 180 -9.00 -4.21 -9.13
C GLU A 180 -7.47 -4.33 -9.23
N LEU A 181 -6.89 -5.49 -8.91
CA LEU A 181 -5.44 -5.76 -9.02
C LEU A 181 -5.06 -6.47 -10.32
N THR A 182 -6.03 -6.76 -11.19
CA THR A 182 -5.79 -7.45 -12.47
C THR A 182 -4.75 -6.70 -13.33
N GLY A 183 -3.79 -7.44 -13.86
CA GLY A 183 -2.71 -6.90 -14.70
C GLY A 183 -1.51 -6.34 -13.92
N LEU A 184 -1.54 -6.31 -12.59
CA LEU A 184 -0.36 -6.03 -11.80
C LEU A 184 0.56 -7.26 -11.75
N ARG A 185 1.85 -7.02 -11.56
CA ARG A 185 2.82 -8.11 -11.38
C ARG A 185 2.51 -8.89 -10.11
N GLU A 186 2.45 -10.21 -10.23
CA GLU A 186 2.24 -11.12 -9.11
C GLU A 186 3.51 -11.86 -8.71
N LEU A 187 3.64 -12.13 -7.43
CA LEU A 187 4.65 -13.02 -6.84
C LEU A 187 3.92 -14.07 -6.01
N THR A 188 3.94 -15.31 -6.49
CA THR A 188 3.35 -16.43 -5.77
C THR A 188 4.20 -16.78 -4.56
N VAL A 189 3.59 -16.82 -3.39
CA VAL A 189 4.20 -17.19 -2.11
C VAL A 189 3.72 -18.59 -1.76
N ALA A 190 4.56 -19.61 -2.01
CA ALA A 190 4.25 -20.99 -1.66
C ALA A 190 4.20 -21.16 -0.12
N GLY A 191 3.38 -22.09 0.38
CA GLY A 191 3.43 -22.49 1.78
C GLY A 191 4.83 -23.04 2.14
N ALA A 192 5.28 -22.87 3.38
CA ALA A 192 6.46 -23.58 3.86
C ALA A 192 6.15 -25.08 3.86
N ALA A 193 6.98 -25.86 3.14
CA ALA A 193 6.92 -27.32 3.18
C ALA A 193 7.34 -27.86 4.56
#